data_4e7b36d691b8056de4f3f5abdcdf4864
#
_entry.id   4e7b36d691b8056de4f3f5abdcdf4864
#
_cell.length_a   1.000
_cell.length_b   1.000
_cell.length_c   1.000
_cell.angle_alpha   90.00
_cell.angle_beta   90.00
_cell.angle_gamma   90.00
#
_symmetry.space_group_name_H-M   'P 1'
#
loop_
_entity.id
_entity.type
_entity.pdbx_description
1 polymer ?
#
loop_
_entity_poly.entity_id
_entity_poly.type
_entity_poly.pdbx_seq_one_letter_code
_entity_poly.pdbx_strand_id
1 'polypeptide(L)'
;IIPVEGYARFNGADARPIYPSTFRSGTKAFVLENTDEGYGWSANVSMNMRPVKELELMASYTHTVSKEVTGLPGSNAESAFTYVPTVNGPNNIALHNSEYVTPNRVLAGATFHKKNSHFSLIYEAWNGGYNYSYMTANDMNGDGYNYDALYIPTDEQVANNEFRFVSAGDRDRFMDFVHGDSYLSKNQGKYAEAYSVYNPWVHRVDLSYKHDFKFKVGESLNTLQLSLDMKNVLNLFSSELGVSKTMNSDLNAGRILKYEGTDAQGYALFSTPEKVNANTQTWVPNYSIGQCWNISVGIKYMFN
;
A
#
# COMPACT_ATOMS: atom_id res chain seq x y z
N ILE A 1 -8.83 -11.82 -26.63
CA ILE A 1 -9.44 -12.22 -25.33
C ILE A 1 -9.56 -13.73 -25.37
N ILE A 2 -8.96 -14.39 -24.39
CA ILE A 2 -9.03 -15.85 -24.28
C ILE A 2 -10.18 -16.16 -23.34
N PRO A 3 -11.18 -16.93 -23.77
CA PRO A 3 -12.28 -17.30 -22.90
C PRO A 3 -11.75 -18.17 -21.75
N VAL A 4 -12.20 -17.91 -20.54
CA VAL A 4 -11.88 -18.71 -19.34
C VAL A 4 -12.68 -20.02 -19.32
N GLU A 5 -13.76 -20.05 -20.06
CA GLU A 5 -14.65 -21.20 -20.16
C GLU A 5 -14.03 -22.31 -21.00
N GLY A 6 -14.14 -23.55 -20.53
CA GLY A 6 -13.67 -24.74 -21.24
C GLY A 6 -12.25 -25.19 -20.92
N TYR A 7 -11.48 -24.45 -20.11
CA TYR A 7 -10.19 -24.92 -19.62
C TYR A 7 -10.32 -25.86 -18.41
N ALA A 8 -9.36 -26.80 -18.29
CA ALA A 8 -9.21 -27.57 -17.07
C ALA A 8 -9.02 -26.66 -15.86
N ARG A 9 -9.41 -27.12 -14.69
CA ARG A 9 -9.21 -26.40 -13.43
C ARG A 9 -8.51 -27.31 -12.44
N PHE A 10 -7.80 -26.72 -11.49
CA PHE A 10 -7.33 -27.47 -10.33
C PHE A 10 -8.52 -28.02 -9.55
N ASN A 11 -8.34 -29.17 -8.95
CA ASN A 11 -9.26 -29.72 -7.97
C ASN A 11 -9.05 -29.01 -6.62
N GLY A 12 -10.10 -29.00 -5.79
CA GLY A 12 -10.06 -28.42 -4.45
C GLY A 12 -10.44 -26.95 -4.38
N ALA A 13 -9.92 -26.24 -3.38
CA ALA A 13 -10.34 -24.90 -3.03
C ALA A 13 -9.87 -23.83 -4.03
N ASP A 14 -8.63 -23.95 -4.52
CA ASP A 14 -8.09 -23.06 -5.55
C ASP A 14 -8.40 -23.62 -6.94
N ALA A 15 -9.61 -23.37 -7.42
CA ALA A 15 -10.14 -23.91 -8.67
C ALA A 15 -9.92 -22.97 -9.87
N ARG A 16 -8.77 -22.26 -9.95
CA ARG A 16 -8.44 -21.39 -11.10
C ARG A 16 -8.25 -22.22 -12.38
N PRO A 17 -8.41 -21.61 -13.59
CA PRO A 17 -8.19 -22.30 -14.85
C PRO A 17 -6.72 -22.64 -15.05
N ILE A 18 -6.46 -23.73 -15.81
CA ILE A 18 -5.13 -24.15 -16.23
C ILE A 18 -5.02 -23.97 -17.73
N TYR A 19 -4.15 -23.08 -18.17
CA TYR A 19 -3.93 -22.81 -19.59
C TYR A 19 -3.01 -23.84 -20.22
N PRO A 20 -3.27 -24.28 -21.48
CA PRO A 20 -2.41 -25.19 -22.18
C PRO A 20 -1.05 -24.56 -22.51
N SER A 21 0.00 -25.38 -22.60
CA SER A 21 1.37 -24.95 -22.91
C SER A 21 1.50 -24.13 -24.20
N THR A 22 0.60 -24.36 -25.16
CA THR A 22 0.52 -23.58 -26.41
C THR A 22 0.20 -22.10 -26.20
N PHE A 23 -0.36 -21.74 -25.06
CA PHE A 23 -0.64 -20.35 -24.72
C PHE A 23 0.63 -19.52 -24.55
N ARG A 24 1.70 -20.13 -24.05
CA ARG A 24 2.99 -19.47 -23.80
C ARG A 24 3.85 -19.29 -25.05
N SER A 25 3.61 -20.06 -26.11
CA SER A 25 4.55 -20.25 -27.23
C SER A 25 4.30 -19.39 -28.46
N GLY A 26 3.29 -18.52 -28.44
CA GLY A 26 2.92 -17.70 -29.59
C GLY A 26 3.58 -16.32 -29.60
N THR A 27 3.60 -15.67 -30.77
CA THR A 27 3.87 -14.23 -30.88
C THR A 27 2.76 -13.48 -30.16
N LYS A 28 3.14 -12.59 -29.22
CA LYS A 28 2.20 -11.78 -28.44
C LYS A 28 2.05 -10.40 -29.06
N ALA A 29 0.82 -9.91 -29.11
CA ALA A 29 0.50 -8.54 -29.44
C ALA A 29 -0.27 -7.92 -28.28
N PHE A 30 0.23 -6.82 -27.73
CA PHE A 30 -0.43 -6.08 -26.66
C PHE A 30 -1.13 -4.88 -27.28
N VAL A 31 -2.43 -4.75 -27.03
CA VAL A 31 -3.25 -3.65 -27.50
C VAL A 31 -3.76 -2.87 -26.28
N LEU A 32 -3.54 -1.56 -26.27
CA LEU A 32 -4.13 -0.66 -25.31
C LEU A 32 -5.46 -0.16 -25.86
N GLU A 33 -6.51 -0.39 -25.10
CA GLU A 33 -7.85 0.04 -25.43
C GLU A 33 -8.45 0.85 -24.27
N ASN A 34 -9.40 1.72 -24.58
CA ASN A 34 -10.15 2.42 -23.53
C ASN A 34 -11.17 1.45 -22.92
N THR A 35 -11.41 1.62 -21.63
CA THR A 35 -12.46 0.92 -20.89
C THR A 35 -13.30 1.91 -20.09
N ASP A 36 -14.56 1.62 -19.90
CA ASP A 36 -15.48 2.29 -18.99
C ASP A 36 -15.56 1.60 -17.62
N GLU A 37 -14.84 0.49 -17.46
CA GLU A 37 -14.66 -0.15 -16.18
C GLU A 37 -13.64 0.63 -15.35
N GLY A 38 -13.96 0.84 -14.12
CA GLY A 38 -13.12 1.62 -13.21
C GLY A 38 -13.77 2.94 -12.83
N TYR A 39 -13.47 3.37 -11.64
CA TYR A 39 -14.01 4.63 -11.12
C TYR A 39 -13.14 5.13 -9.95
N GLY A 40 -13.22 6.43 -9.71
CA GLY A 40 -12.65 7.06 -8.53
C GLY A 40 -13.57 8.13 -7.98
N TRP A 41 -13.59 8.25 -6.67
CA TRP A 41 -14.24 9.36 -5.98
C TRP A 41 -13.48 9.71 -4.70
N SER A 42 -13.62 10.95 -4.28
CA SER A 42 -13.05 11.44 -3.05
C SER A 42 -14.07 12.31 -2.32
N ALA A 43 -14.23 12.08 -1.03
CA ALA A 43 -15.04 12.90 -0.14
C ALA A 43 -14.13 13.58 0.89
N ASN A 44 -14.29 14.90 1.03
CA ASN A 44 -13.54 15.68 2.00
C ASN A 44 -14.50 16.43 2.93
N VAL A 45 -14.20 16.38 4.23
CA VAL A 45 -14.84 17.23 5.23
C VAL A 45 -13.75 18.05 5.91
N SER A 46 -13.92 19.38 5.92
CA SER A 46 -12.97 20.28 6.55
C SER A 46 -13.65 21.29 7.45
N MET A 47 -12.93 21.69 8.50
CA MET A 47 -13.35 22.71 9.45
C MET A 47 -12.21 23.70 9.67
N ASN A 48 -12.53 24.98 9.64
CA ASN A 48 -11.63 26.06 10.03
C ASN A 48 -12.34 26.89 11.09
N MET A 49 -11.66 27.21 12.17
CA MET A 49 -12.22 28.00 13.26
C MET A 49 -11.18 28.89 13.91
N ARG A 50 -11.65 30.00 14.43
CA ARG A 50 -10.87 30.97 15.19
C ARG A 50 -11.55 31.26 16.53
N PRO A 51 -11.36 30.36 17.52
CA PRO A 51 -12.08 30.48 18.80
C PRO A 51 -11.68 31.75 19.59
N VAL A 52 -10.47 32.23 19.41
CA VAL A 52 -9.98 33.51 19.91
C VAL A 52 -9.10 34.16 18.85
N LYS A 53 -8.84 35.47 18.98
CA LYS A 53 -8.06 36.26 18.01
C LYS A 53 -6.70 35.68 17.69
N GLU A 54 -6.10 35.06 18.66
CA GLU A 54 -4.72 34.56 18.63
C GLU A 54 -4.62 33.12 18.15
N LEU A 55 -5.73 32.37 18.07
CA LEU A 55 -5.71 30.93 17.77
C LEU A 55 -6.54 30.61 16.53
N GLU A 56 -5.88 30.05 15.53
CA GLU A 56 -6.48 29.46 14.33
C GLU A 56 -6.35 27.94 14.38
N LEU A 57 -7.46 27.24 14.16
CA LEU A 57 -7.52 25.79 14.12
C LEU A 57 -8.08 25.34 12.77
N MET A 58 -7.48 24.29 12.23
CA MET A 58 -7.98 23.60 11.05
C MET A 58 -8.01 22.09 11.27
N ALA A 59 -8.98 21.42 10.69
CA ALA A 59 -9.04 19.98 10.61
C ALA A 59 -9.70 19.56 9.30
N SER A 60 -9.21 18.49 8.71
CA SER A 60 -9.73 17.94 7.46
C SER A 60 -9.57 16.41 7.46
N TYR A 61 -10.58 15.72 6.96
CA TYR A 61 -10.54 14.30 6.68
C TYR A 61 -10.94 14.07 5.22
N THR A 62 -10.15 13.28 4.54
CA THR A 62 -10.41 12.88 3.15
C THR A 62 -10.49 11.34 3.08
N HIS A 63 -11.57 10.86 2.47
CA HIS A 63 -11.69 9.46 2.07
C HIS A 63 -11.70 9.35 0.55
N THR A 64 -10.87 8.45 0.01
CA THR A 64 -10.72 8.25 -1.44
C THR A 64 -10.88 6.78 -1.79
N VAL A 65 -11.67 6.51 -2.80
CA VAL A 65 -11.79 5.20 -3.45
C VAL A 65 -11.33 5.36 -4.90
N SER A 66 -10.47 4.46 -5.35
CA SER A 66 -10.03 4.38 -6.73
C SER A 66 -9.95 2.91 -7.14
N LYS A 67 -10.70 2.54 -8.17
CA LYS A 67 -10.78 1.20 -8.74
C LYS A 67 -10.43 1.26 -10.23
N GLU A 68 -9.66 0.30 -10.69
CA GLU A 68 -9.16 0.22 -12.06
C GLU A 68 -8.98 -1.23 -12.51
N VAL A 69 -8.89 -1.47 -13.79
CA VAL A 69 -8.57 -2.79 -14.36
C VAL A 69 -7.09 -2.94 -14.67
N THR A 70 -6.37 -1.84 -14.86
CA THR A 70 -4.91 -1.79 -14.94
C THR A 70 -4.39 -0.39 -14.64
N GLY A 71 -3.50 -0.28 -13.67
CA GLY A 71 -2.89 0.98 -13.25
C GLY A 71 -1.59 1.32 -13.97
N LEU A 72 -1.29 0.68 -15.10
CA LEU A 72 -0.01 0.82 -15.79
C LEU A 72 1.20 0.63 -14.84
N PRO A 73 1.31 -0.53 -14.17
CA PRO A 73 2.35 -0.77 -13.17
C PRO A 73 3.77 -0.80 -13.75
N GLY A 74 3.92 -0.57 -15.04
CA GLY A 74 5.18 -0.50 -15.75
C GLY A 74 5.17 0.57 -16.85
N SER A 75 6.31 0.70 -17.53
CA SER A 75 6.55 1.76 -18.51
C SER A 75 6.06 1.46 -19.93
N ASN A 76 5.53 0.27 -20.17
CA ASN A 76 5.08 -0.17 -21.49
C ASN A 76 3.83 -1.06 -21.40
N ALA A 77 3.20 -1.34 -22.54
CA ALA A 77 1.97 -2.11 -22.63
C ALA A 77 2.10 -3.54 -22.09
N GLU A 78 3.25 -4.19 -22.27
CA GLU A 78 3.49 -5.53 -21.71
C GLU A 78 3.50 -5.50 -20.19
N SER A 79 4.17 -4.54 -19.58
CA SER A 79 4.18 -4.38 -18.11
C SER A 79 2.79 -4.13 -17.56
N ALA A 80 2.01 -3.28 -18.23
CA ALA A 80 0.62 -3.02 -17.85
C ALA A 80 -0.25 -4.28 -17.91
N PHE A 81 0.00 -5.13 -18.90
CA PHE A 81 -0.69 -6.39 -19.06
C PHE A 81 -0.29 -7.45 -18.03
N THR A 82 0.99 -7.50 -17.65
CA THR A 82 1.53 -8.66 -16.89
C THR A 82 1.61 -8.44 -15.39
N TYR A 83 1.76 -7.21 -14.91
CA TYR A 83 2.13 -6.94 -13.51
C TYR A 83 0.94 -6.79 -12.56
N VAL A 84 -0.27 -6.99 -13.02
CA VAL A 84 -1.47 -6.99 -12.17
C VAL A 84 -1.77 -8.42 -11.70
N PRO A 85 -1.88 -8.69 -10.41
CA PRO A 85 -2.27 -10.01 -9.90
C PRO A 85 -3.66 -10.41 -10.36
N THR A 86 -3.78 -11.58 -10.95
CA THR A 86 -5.04 -12.11 -11.51
C THR A 86 -5.30 -13.54 -11.08
N VAL A 87 -6.56 -13.98 -11.17
CA VAL A 87 -6.98 -15.37 -10.99
C VAL A 87 -7.09 -16.06 -12.34
N ASN A 88 -7.67 -15.36 -13.31
CA ASN A 88 -8.04 -15.91 -14.63
C ASN A 88 -7.10 -15.42 -15.75
N GLY A 89 -5.86 -15.08 -15.40
CA GLY A 89 -4.87 -14.54 -16.33
C GLY A 89 -5.10 -13.08 -16.73
N PRO A 90 -4.09 -12.44 -17.34
CA PRO A 90 -4.07 -10.99 -17.55
C PRO A 90 -5.04 -10.46 -18.62
N ASN A 91 -5.68 -11.35 -19.42
CA ASN A 91 -6.76 -10.98 -20.32
C ASN A 91 -8.14 -10.87 -19.61
N ASN A 92 -8.22 -11.26 -18.35
CA ASN A 92 -9.46 -11.34 -17.57
C ASN A 92 -9.25 -10.70 -16.20
N ILE A 93 -8.73 -9.48 -16.20
CA ILE A 93 -8.45 -8.71 -14.97
C ILE A 93 -9.79 -8.29 -14.37
N ALA A 94 -9.99 -8.60 -13.09
CA ALA A 94 -11.11 -8.07 -12.33
C ALA A 94 -10.83 -6.64 -11.88
N LEU A 95 -11.88 -5.85 -11.70
CA LEU A 95 -11.78 -4.50 -11.13
C LEU A 95 -11.16 -4.57 -9.72
N HIS A 96 -10.07 -3.85 -9.52
CA HIS A 96 -9.29 -3.86 -8.28
C HIS A 96 -8.94 -2.46 -7.80
N ASN A 97 -8.34 -2.34 -6.61
CA ASN A 97 -7.87 -1.05 -6.10
C ASN A 97 -6.69 -0.53 -6.94
N SER A 98 -6.61 0.79 -7.09
CA SER A 98 -5.42 1.42 -7.64
C SER A 98 -4.22 1.21 -6.72
N GLU A 99 -3.04 0.93 -7.29
CA GLU A 99 -1.80 0.66 -6.55
C GLU A 99 -1.41 1.82 -5.61
N TYR A 100 -1.66 3.07 -6.04
CA TYR A 100 -1.21 4.27 -5.33
C TYR A 100 -2.34 5.00 -4.58
N VAL A 101 -3.51 4.41 -4.44
CA VAL A 101 -4.60 5.05 -3.70
C VAL A 101 -4.24 5.22 -2.22
N THR A 102 -4.52 6.41 -1.70
CA THR A 102 -4.48 6.74 -0.27
C THR A 102 -5.92 6.79 0.24
N PRO A 103 -6.45 5.69 0.82
CA PRO A 103 -7.87 5.62 1.17
C PRO A 103 -8.30 6.65 2.21
N ASN A 104 -7.41 6.96 3.15
CA ASN A 104 -7.75 7.88 4.23
C ASN A 104 -6.60 8.84 4.49
N ARG A 105 -6.92 10.13 4.63
CA ARG A 105 -5.97 11.17 5.03
C ARG A 105 -6.62 12.11 6.04
N VAL A 106 -5.91 12.38 7.12
CA VAL A 106 -6.27 13.37 8.15
C VAL A 106 -5.22 14.47 8.10
N LEU A 107 -5.67 15.72 8.13
CA LEU A 107 -4.83 16.89 8.31
C LEU A 107 -5.44 17.73 9.42
N ALA A 108 -4.66 18.10 10.42
CA ALA A 108 -5.07 19.03 11.47
C ALA A 108 -3.95 20.04 11.74
N GLY A 109 -4.33 21.26 12.09
CA GLY A 109 -3.37 22.31 12.36
C GLY A 109 -3.87 23.27 13.43
N ALA A 110 -2.92 23.82 14.19
CA ALA A 110 -3.14 24.91 15.13
C ALA A 110 -2.08 25.97 14.93
N THR A 111 -2.49 27.21 14.75
CA THR A 111 -1.58 28.37 14.69
C THR A 111 -1.94 29.37 15.77
N PHE A 112 -0.98 29.65 16.62
CA PHE A 112 -1.15 30.60 17.70
C PHE A 112 -0.28 31.83 17.45
N HIS A 113 -0.90 33.01 17.46
CA HIS A 113 -0.27 34.29 17.24
C HIS A 113 -0.26 35.10 18.54
N LYS A 114 0.90 35.50 19.02
CA LYS A 114 1.02 36.37 20.18
C LYS A 114 2.03 37.48 19.92
N LYS A 115 1.55 38.71 19.78
CA LYS A 115 2.37 39.86 19.39
C LYS A 115 3.14 39.59 18.10
N ASN A 116 4.46 39.47 18.19
CA ASN A 116 5.36 39.23 17.07
C ASN A 116 5.77 37.73 16.93
N SER A 117 5.17 36.85 17.71
CA SER A 117 5.49 35.42 17.70
C SER A 117 4.36 34.62 17.08
N HIS A 118 4.71 33.60 16.26
CA HIS A 118 3.81 32.69 15.59
C HIS A 118 4.27 31.26 15.88
N PHE A 119 3.38 30.45 16.46
CA PHE A 119 3.58 29.04 16.72
C PHE A 119 2.60 28.25 15.86
N SER A 120 3.09 27.30 15.10
CA SER A 120 2.25 26.41 14.32
C SER A 120 2.59 24.97 14.61
N LEU A 121 1.54 24.15 14.75
CA LEU A 121 1.60 22.70 14.81
C LEU A 121 0.76 22.18 13.65
N ILE A 122 1.30 21.23 12.88
CA ILE A 122 0.60 20.53 11.84
C ILE A 122 0.70 19.02 12.14
N TYR A 123 -0.43 18.37 12.18
CA TYR A 123 -0.55 16.94 12.27
C TYR A 123 -1.09 16.40 10.95
N GLU A 124 -0.43 15.40 10.40
CA GLU A 124 -0.87 14.68 9.22
C GLU A 124 -0.86 13.18 9.50
N ALA A 125 -1.92 12.50 9.07
CA ALA A 125 -1.96 11.04 9.10
C ALA A 125 -2.62 10.49 7.84
N TRP A 126 -2.10 9.36 7.34
CA TRP A 126 -2.65 8.68 6.16
C TRP A 126 -2.33 7.19 6.20
N ASN A 127 -3.08 6.39 5.41
CA ASN A 127 -2.76 5.00 5.13
C ASN A 127 -2.80 4.74 3.63
N GLY A 128 -2.13 3.68 3.16
CA GLY A 128 -1.99 3.37 1.75
C GLY A 128 -0.92 4.24 1.06
N GLY A 129 -1.13 4.56 -0.21
CA GLY A 129 -0.23 5.37 -1.05
C GLY A 129 0.81 4.55 -1.83
N TYR A 130 1.11 3.34 -1.43
CA TYR A 130 1.72 2.24 -2.19
C TYR A 130 1.16 0.95 -1.62
N ASN A 131 0.26 0.33 -2.36
CA ASN A 131 -0.50 -0.81 -1.88
C ASN A 131 0.06 -2.10 -2.45
N TYR A 132 0.04 -3.15 -1.67
CA TYR A 132 0.58 -4.45 -2.03
C TYR A 132 -0.52 -5.45 -2.35
N SER A 133 -0.10 -6.56 -2.96
CA SER A 133 -0.95 -7.72 -3.24
C SER A 133 -0.30 -8.97 -2.67
N TYR A 134 -1.11 -9.90 -2.18
CA TYR A 134 -0.61 -11.23 -1.91
C TYR A 134 -0.75 -12.09 -3.16
N MET A 135 0.30 -12.84 -3.47
CA MET A 135 0.45 -13.63 -4.69
C MET A 135 1.03 -15.01 -4.39
N THR A 136 0.78 -15.93 -5.31
CA THR A 136 1.50 -17.19 -5.41
C THR A 136 2.70 -17.00 -6.33
N ALA A 137 3.89 -17.42 -5.89
CA ALA A 137 5.07 -17.44 -6.73
C ALA A 137 5.00 -18.58 -7.75
N ASN A 138 5.72 -18.45 -8.85
CA ASN A 138 5.68 -19.23 -10.07
C ASN A 138 4.39 -18.99 -10.88
N ASP A 139 4.43 -19.36 -12.15
CA ASP A 139 3.28 -19.35 -13.05
C ASP A 139 2.40 -20.55 -12.68
N MET A 140 1.36 -20.31 -11.90
CA MET A 140 0.51 -21.37 -11.39
C MET A 140 -0.48 -21.86 -12.43
N ASN A 141 -1.09 -20.94 -13.17
CA ASN A 141 -2.17 -21.24 -14.10
C ASN A 141 -1.68 -21.57 -15.53
N GLY A 142 -0.38 -21.43 -15.80
CA GLY A 142 0.20 -21.75 -17.11
C GLY A 142 0.07 -20.64 -18.15
N ASP A 143 -0.28 -19.41 -17.77
CA ASP A 143 -0.42 -18.29 -18.71
C ASP A 143 0.92 -17.65 -19.13
N GLY A 144 2.01 -18.01 -18.47
CA GLY A 144 3.38 -17.53 -18.74
C GLY A 144 3.79 -16.35 -17.88
N TYR A 145 3.02 -15.98 -16.88
CA TYR A 145 3.29 -14.85 -15.99
C TYR A 145 3.24 -15.24 -14.52
N ASN A 146 4.05 -14.56 -13.68
CA ASN A 146 4.19 -14.87 -12.25
C ASN A 146 3.40 -13.87 -11.37
N TYR A 147 2.20 -13.54 -11.78
CA TYR A 147 1.31 -12.61 -11.09
C TYR A 147 -0.04 -13.24 -10.77
N ASP A 148 0.03 -14.43 -10.19
CA ASP A 148 -1.13 -15.18 -9.75
C ASP A 148 -1.61 -14.70 -8.38
N ALA A 149 -2.86 -14.24 -8.29
CA ALA A 149 -3.44 -13.84 -7.01
C ALA A 149 -3.47 -15.02 -6.04
N LEU A 150 -3.09 -14.78 -4.78
CA LEU A 150 -3.11 -15.80 -3.74
C LEU A 150 -4.53 -16.24 -3.42
N TYR A 151 -4.81 -17.54 -3.44
CA TYR A 151 -5.98 -18.07 -2.76
C TYR A 151 -5.67 -18.25 -1.27
N ILE A 152 -6.52 -17.74 -0.39
CA ILE A 152 -6.33 -17.79 1.05
C ILE A 152 -7.24 -18.88 1.61
N PRO A 153 -6.73 -20.10 1.87
CA PRO A 153 -7.60 -21.21 2.30
C PRO A 153 -8.16 -20.98 3.70
N THR A 154 -9.31 -21.57 3.98
CA THR A 154 -9.82 -21.70 5.35
C THR A 154 -9.15 -22.88 6.07
N ASP A 155 -9.20 -22.88 7.40
CA ASP A 155 -8.71 -23.99 8.21
C ASP A 155 -9.42 -25.31 7.86
N GLU A 156 -10.72 -25.25 7.57
CA GLU A 156 -11.52 -26.40 7.17
C GLU A 156 -11.06 -26.97 5.82
N GLN A 157 -10.82 -26.11 4.83
CA GLN A 157 -10.31 -26.54 3.51
C GLN A 157 -8.94 -27.20 3.61
N VAL A 158 -8.08 -26.70 4.48
CA VAL A 158 -6.76 -27.31 4.74
C VAL A 158 -6.92 -28.66 5.47
N ALA A 159 -7.78 -28.72 6.49
CA ALA A 159 -8.04 -29.96 7.23
C ALA A 159 -8.66 -31.05 6.35
N ASN A 160 -9.52 -30.69 5.40
CA ASN A 160 -10.16 -31.59 4.45
C ASN A 160 -9.27 -31.93 3.23
N ASN A 161 -8.02 -31.48 3.18
CA ASN A 161 -7.11 -31.62 2.03
C ASN A 161 -7.65 -31.04 0.72
N GLU A 162 -8.51 -30.04 0.79
CA GLU A 162 -8.98 -29.28 -0.37
C GLU A 162 -7.94 -28.26 -0.84
N PHE A 163 -7.01 -27.89 0.03
CA PHE A 163 -5.83 -27.08 -0.26
C PHE A 163 -4.58 -27.82 0.28
N ARG A 164 -3.61 -28.11 -0.61
CA ARG A 164 -2.54 -29.08 -0.32
C ARG A 164 -1.16 -28.45 -0.29
N PHE A 165 -0.37 -28.88 0.66
CA PHE A 165 1.02 -28.49 0.82
C PHE A 165 1.96 -29.67 0.56
N VAL A 166 3.20 -29.34 0.16
CA VAL A 166 4.25 -30.35 -0.04
C VAL A 166 4.59 -31.06 1.28
N SER A 167 4.55 -30.33 2.37
CA SER A 167 4.83 -30.90 3.70
C SER A 167 3.92 -30.30 4.79
N ALA A 168 3.83 -30.98 5.92
CA ALA A 168 3.15 -30.43 7.11
C ALA A 168 3.81 -29.14 7.61
N GLY A 169 5.13 -29.04 7.54
CA GLY A 169 5.85 -27.83 7.94
C GLY A 169 5.54 -26.60 7.05
N ASP A 170 5.30 -26.83 5.73
CA ASP A 170 4.87 -25.76 4.85
C ASP A 170 3.45 -25.28 5.21
N ARG A 171 2.56 -26.21 5.47
CA ARG A 171 1.20 -25.93 5.92
C ARG A 171 1.20 -25.10 7.20
N ASP A 172 1.91 -25.56 8.19
CA ASP A 172 1.89 -24.96 9.54
C ASP A 172 2.45 -23.51 9.46
N ARG A 173 3.59 -23.31 8.79
CA ARG A 173 4.16 -21.97 8.59
C ARG A 173 3.20 -21.02 7.89
N PHE A 174 2.56 -21.48 6.80
CA PHE A 174 1.64 -20.65 6.03
C PHE A 174 0.40 -20.28 6.86
N MET A 175 -0.25 -21.26 7.49
CA MET A 175 -1.46 -21.01 8.27
C MET A 175 -1.19 -20.14 9.50
N ASP A 176 -0.06 -20.33 10.17
CA ASP A 176 0.37 -19.46 11.26
C ASP A 176 0.55 -18.01 10.80
N PHE A 177 1.14 -17.80 9.63
CA PHE A 177 1.26 -16.46 9.04
C PHE A 177 -0.12 -15.88 8.64
N VAL A 178 -1.00 -16.70 8.04
CA VAL A 178 -2.38 -16.28 7.68
C VAL A 178 -3.15 -15.81 8.91
N HIS A 179 -3.07 -16.52 10.01
CA HIS A 179 -3.75 -16.14 11.26
C HIS A 179 -3.18 -14.85 11.88
N GLY A 180 -1.88 -14.63 11.75
CA GLY A 180 -1.20 -13.44 12.27
C GLY A 180 -1.35 -12.18 11.42
N ASP A 181 -1.62 -12.31 10.13
CA ASP A 181 -1.73 -11.18 9.22
C ASP A 181 -3.16 -10.60 9.19
N SER A 182 -3.26 -9.28 9.32
CA SER A 182 -4.54 -8.58 9.44
C SER A 182 -5.43 -8.61 8.20
N TYR A 183 -4.83 -8.77 7.00
CA TYR A 183 -5.56 -8.91 5.75
C TYR A 183 -5.95 -10.36 5.50
N LEU A 184 -4.99 -11.29 5.60
CA LEU A 184 -5.20 -12.70 5.28
C LEU A 184 -6.23 -13.34 6.21
N SER A 185 -6.15 -13.11 7.52
CA SER A 185 -7.10 -13.65 8.50
C SER A 185 -8.57 -13.27 8.26
N LYS A 186 -8.81 -12.10 7.64
CA LYS A 186 -10.16 -11.61 7.33
C LYS A 186 -10.68 -12.06 5.95
N ASN A 187 -9.82 -12.61 5.12
CA ASN A 187 -10.13 -12.94 3.73
C ASN A 187 -9.94 -14.43 3.42
N GLN A 188 -9.95 -15.31 4.41
CA GLN A 188 -9.93 -16.76 4.20
C GLN A 188 -11.13 -17.20 3.33
N GLY A 189 -10.90 -18.21 2.50
CA GLY A 189 -11.88 -18.73 1.53
C GLY A 189 -12.01 -17.89 0.26
N LYS A 190 -11.11 -16.93 0.02
CA LYS A 190 -11.16 -16.01 -1.14
C LYS A 190 -9.79 -15.86 -1.79
N TYR A 191 -9.79 -15.38 -3.03
CA TYR A 191 -8.58 -14.86 -3.65
C TYR A 191 -8.25 -13.47 -3.09
N ALA A 192 -6.96 -13.21 -2.89
CA ALA A 192 -6.48 -11.88 -2.53
C ALA A 192 -6.77 -10.91 -3.69
N GLU A 193 -7.43 -9.80 -3.37
CA GLU A 193 -7.68 -8.74 -4.35
C GLU A 193 -6.38 -7.96 -4.61
N ALA A 194 -6.12 -7.62 -5.87
CA ALA A 194 -4.95 -6.84 -6.23
C ALA A 194 -4.96 -5.47 -5.52
N TYR A 195 -3.79 -5.07 -5.01
CA TYR A 195 -3.53 -3.80 -4.32
C TYR A 195 -4.46 -3.50 -3.13
N SER A 196 -4.93 -4.56 -2.45
CA SER A 196 -5.81 -4.45 -1.28
C SER A 196 -5.10 -4.54 0.07
N VAL A 197 -3.78 -4.77 0.06
CA VAL A 197 -2.94 -4.80 1.26
C VAL A 197 -2.35 -3.40 1.47
N TYR A 198 -3.10 -2.57 2.20
CA TYR A 198 -2.75 -1.15 2.39
C TYR A 198 -1.62 -0.98 3.39
N ASN A 199 -0.69 -0.07 3.08
CA ASN A 199 0.29 0.40 4.04
C ASN A 199 -0.40 0.92 5.31
N PRO A 200 0.12 0.58 6.50
CA PRO A 200 -0.42 1.05 7.77
C PRO A 200 -0.41 2.56 7.88
N TRP A 201 -1.17 3.07 8.85
CA TRP A 201 -1.21 4.49 9.18
C TRP A 201 0.17 5.04 9.50
N VAL A 202 0.48 6.17 8.90
CA VAL A 202 1.61 7.03 9.22
C VAL A 202 1.08 8.25 9.95
N HIS A 203 1.75 8.67 11.00
CA HIS A 203 1.38 9.85 11.80
C HIS A 203 2.58 10.78 11.87
N ARG A 204 2.46 12.00 11.39
CA ARG A 204 3.50 13.03 11.42
C ARG A 204 3.05 14.27 12.18
N VAL A 205 3.99 14.88 12.86
CA VAL A 205 3.81 16.17 13.51
C VAL A 205 4.95 17.08 13.08
N ASP A 206 4.59 18.24 12.56
CA ASP A 206 5.52 19.31 12.23
C ASP A 206 5.27 20.51 13.16
N LEU A 207 6.35 21.19 13.58
CA LEU A 207 6.30 22.37 14.39
C LEU A 207 7.00 23.54 13.67
N SER A 208 6.44 24.73 13.79
CA SER A 208 7.07 25.96 13.31
C SER A 208 6.96 27.04 14.35
N TYR A 209 8.06 27.73 14.58
CA TYR A 209 8.10 28.95 15.37
C TYR A 209 8.72 30.07 14.56
N LYS A 210 8.07 31.25 14.56
CA LYS A 210 8.59 32.46 13.92
C LYS A 210 8.48 33.63 14.89
N HIS A 211 9.51 34.50 14.90
CA HIS A 211 9.51 35.72 15.68
C HIS A 211 9.99 36.90 14.85
N ASP A 212 9.20 37.97 14.86
CA ASP A 212 9.49 39.24 14.18
C ASP A 212 10.09 40.24 15.11
N PHE A 213 11.34 40.61 14.89
CA PHE A 213 11.98 41.77 15.54
C PHE A 213 11.76 43.01 14.67
N LYS A 214 10.90 43.90 15.15
CA LYS A 214 10.56 45.16 14.45
C LYS A 214 11.40 46.29 14.98
N PHE A 215 12.06 47.04 14.12
CA PHE A 215 12.89 48.21 14.49
C PHE A 215 12.86 49.23 13.37
N LYS A 216 13.21 50.48 13.70
CA LYS A 216 13.29 51.58 12.74
C LYS A 216 14.74 51.80 12.33
N VAL A 217 14.95 52.06 11.04
CA VAL A 217 16.21 52.55 10.46
C VAL A 217 15.87 53.86 9.75
N GLY A 218 16.23 54.98 10.35
CA GLY A 218 15.71 56.25 9.92
C GLY A 218 14.19 56.33 10.09
N GLU A 219 13.47 56.66 9.01
CA GLU A 219 12.00 56.68 9.00
C GLU A 219 11.35 55.34 8.59
N SER A 220 12.15 54.41 8.06
CA SER A 220 11.68 53.12 7.57
C SER A 220 11.50 52.10 8.67
N LEU A 221 10.36 51.38 8.67
CA LEU A 221 10.10 50.27 9.58
C LEU A 221 10.70 49.00 8.96
N ASN A 222 11.61 48.36 9.67
CA ASN A 222 12.27 47.13 9.25
C ASN A 222 11.86 45.99 10.17
N THR A 223 11.88 44.79 9.61
CA THR A 223 11.58 43.56 10.35
C THR A 223 12.63 42.49 10.06
N LEU A 224 13.25 41.99 11.13
CA LEU A 224 14.07 40.78 11.08
C LEU A 224 13.24 39.65 11.65
N GLN A 225 12.90 38.66 10.81
CA GLN A 225 12.20 37.47 11.20
C GLN A 225 13.19 36.31 11.39
N LEU A 226 13.15 35.68 12.54
CA LEU A 226 13.79 34.39 12.78
C LEU A 226 12.73 33.30 12.72
N SER A 227 13.04 32.15 12.05
CA SER A 227 12.20 30.97 12.01
C SER A 227 12.96 29.74 12.44
N LEU A 228 12.24 28.85 13.12
CA LEU A 228 12.64 27.48 13.44
C LEU A 228 11.53 26.57 12.97
N ASP A 229 11.82 25.75 11.97
CA ASP A 229 10.88 24.79 11.43
C ASP A 229 11.40 23.37 11.71
N MET A 230 10.59 22.55 12.37
CA MET A 230 10.90 21.17 12.72
C MET A 230 9.90 20.25 12.03
N LYS A 231 10.38 19.39 11.13
CA LYS A 231 9.56 18.40 10.45
C LYS A 231 9.70 17.04 11.09
N ASN A 232 8.59 16.29 11.08
CA ASN A 232 8.50 14.94 11.62
C ASN A 232 9.05 14.82 13.06
N VAL A 233 8.57 15.66 13.95
CA VAL A 233 9.04 15.76 15.35
C VAL A 233 8.89 14.44 16.10
N LEU A 234 7.88 13.61 15.77
CA LEU A 234 7.70 12.30 16.41
C LEU A 234 8.92 11.40 16.21
N ASN A 235 9.58 11.50 15.05
CA ASN A 235 10.77 10.73 14.74
C ASN A 235 12.01 11.11 15.58
N LEU A 236 12.01 12.29 16.17
CA LEU A 236 13.06 12.71 17.11
C LEU A 236 13.04 11.86 18.40
N PHE A 237 11.86 11.37 18.81
CA PHE A 237 11.67 10.57 20.02
C PHE A 237 11.84 9.07 19.77
N SER A 238 11.51 8.59 18.58
CA SER A 238 11.71 7.21 18.18
C SER A 238 11.84 7.10 16.66
N SER A 239 12.83 6.36 16.19
CA SER A 239 13.06 6.11 14.76
C SER A 239 11.89 5.42 14.04
N GLU A 240 10.99 4.80 14.76
CA GLU A 240 9.81 4.11 14.21
C GLU A 240 8.59 5.03 14.06
N LEU A 241 8.60 6.18 14.73
CA LEU A 241 7.50 7.14 14.67
C LEU A 241 7.64 8.06 13.45
N GLY A 242 6.52 8.41 12.84
CA GLY A 242 6.47 9.34 11.72
C GLY A 242 7.08 8.83 10.42
N VAL A 243 7.42 7.55 10.33
CA VAL A 243 7.94 6.92 9.12
C VAL A 243 6.88 6.03 8.46
N SER A 244 6.88 6.00 7.13
CA SER A 244 6.07 5.03 6.40
C SER A 244 6.61 3.62 6.62
N LYS A 245 5.76 2.63 6.41
CA LYS A 245 6.19 1.23 6.43
C LYS A 245 6.19 0.67 5.01
N THR A 246 7.00 -0.33 4.78
CA THR A 246 7.00 -1.12 3.55
C THR A 246 6.73 -2.57 3.88
N MET A 247 6.27 -3.36 2.92
CA MET A 247 6.17 -4.79 3.11
C MET A 247 7.55 -5.38 3.38
N ASN A 248 7.63 -6.27 4.35
CA ASN A 248 8.88 -6.95 4.71
C ASN A 248 9.44 -7.70 3.49
N SER A 249 10.73 -7.52 3.21
CA SER A 249 11.40 -8.18 2.09
C SER A 249 11.37 -9.72 2.17
N ASP A 250 11.23 -10.28 3.36
CA ASP A 250 11.09 -11.71 3.59
C ASP A 250 9.79 -12.29 2.98
N LEU A 251 8.80 -11.45 2.74
CA LEU A 251 7.55 -11.78 2.05
C LEU A 251 7.65 -11.71 0.52
N ASN A 252 8.85 -11.46 -0.05
CA ASN A 252 9.11 -11.46 -1.49
C ASN A 252 8.07 -10.65 -2.30
N ALA A 253 7.83 -9.41 -1.90
CA ALA A 253 6.84 -8.51 -2.50
C ALA A 253 5.42 -9.12 -2.54
N GLY A 254 5.04 -9.86 -1.51
CA GLY A 254 3.73 -10.50 -1.36
C GLY A 254 3.61 -11.91 -1.93
N ARG A 255 4.69 -12.48 -2.49
CA ARG A 255 4.73 -13.87 -2.97
C ARG A 255 5.06 -14.83 -1.82
N ILE A 256 4.07 -15.03 -0.95
CA ILE A 256 4.21 -15.76 0.32
C ILE A 256 3.98 -17.28 0.21
N LEU A 257 3.52 -17.72 -0.94
CA LEU A 257 3.27 -19.13 -1.26
C LEU A 257 3.89 -19.43 -2.62
N LYS A 258 4.38 -20.66 -2.82
CA LYS A 258 4.99 -21.06 -4.07
C LYS A 258 4.28 -22.31 -4.61
N TYR A 259 3.85 -22.26 -5.87
CA TYR A 259 3.31 -23.40 -6.59
C TYR A 259 4.42 -24.36 -6.99
N GLU A 260 4.30 -25.63 -6.63
CA GLU A 260 5.29 -26.69 -6.85
C GLU A 260 4.84 -27.74 -7.86
N GLY A 261 3.67 -27.57 -8.43
CA GLY A 261 3.09 -28.50 -9.40
C GLY A 261 1.76 -29.06 -8.97
N THR A 262 1.32 -30.10 -9.68
CA THR A 262 0.01 -30.72 -9.48
C THR A 262 0.20 -32.18 -9.09
N ASP A 263 -0.54 -32.67 -8.13
CA ASP A 263 -0.53 -34.09 -7.78
C ASP A 263 -1.33 -34.95 -8.74
N ALA A 264 -1.27 -36.28 -8.53
CA ALA A 264 -1.95 -37.25 -9.40
C ALA A 264 -3.49 -37.11 -9.39
N GLN A 265 -4.06 -36.44 -8.41
CA GLN A 265 -5.49 -36.17 -8.29
C GLN A 265 -5.90 -34.80 -8.86
N GLY A 266 -4.96 -34.05 -9.43
CA GLY A 266 -5.25 -32.73 -10.00
C GLY A 266 -5.33 -31.58 -9.02
N TYR A 267 -4.85 -31.74 -7.80
CA TYR A 267 -4.74 -30.65 -6.81
C TYR A 267 -3.41 -29.93 -6.95
N ALA A 268 -3.42 -28.62 -6.84
CA ALA A 268 -2.21 -27.84 -6.75
C ALA A 268 -1.47 -28.13 -5.42
N LEU A 269 -0.14 -28.26 -5.50
CA LEU A 269 0.75 -28.44 -4.35
C LEU A 269 1.53 -27.14 -4.09
N PHE A 270 1.63 -26.76 -2.83
CA PHE A 270 2.26 -25.53 -2.41
C PHE A 270 3.38 -25.76 -1.39
N SER A 271 4.43 -24.97 -1.52
CA SER A 271 5.45 -24.80 -0.48
C SER A 271 5.43 -23.39 0.09
N THR A 272 5.87 -23.26 1.34
CA THR A 272 5.94 -21.97 2.03
C THR A 272 7.40 -21.63 2.27
N PRO A 273 7.88 -20.45 1.81
CA PRO A 273 9.24 -20.01 2.11
C PRO A 273 9.50 -20.03 3.61
N GLU A 274 10.69 -20.47 4.03
CA GLU A 274 11.06 -20.62 5.46
C GLU A 274 10.91 -19.32 6.26
N LYS A 275 11.10 -18.19 5.59
CA LYS A 275 10.96 -16.87 6.18
C LYS A 275 9.50 -16.43 6.39
N VAL A 276 8.53 -17.14 5.85
CA VAL A 276 7.10 -16.90 6.07
C VAL A 276 6.61 -17.82 7.18
N ASN A 277 6.40 -17.28 8.38
CA ASN A 277 6.00 -18.01 9.57
C ASN A 277 5.34 -17.09 10.61
N ALA A 278 4.92 -17.62 11.75
CA ALA A 278 4.25 -16.88 12.83
C ALA A 278 5.00 -15.64 13.35
N ASN A 279 6.32 -15.61 13.22
CA ASN A 279 7.15 -14.50 13.72
C ASN A 279 7.42 -13.43 12.66
N THR A 280 7.01 -13.65 11.42
CA THR A 280 7.28 -12.74 10.31
C THR A 280 6.32 -11.56 10.36
N GLN A 281 6.86 -10.37 10.57
CA GLN A 281 6.06 -9.16 10.51
C GLN A 281 5.80 -8.78 9.05
N THR A 282 4.54 -8.46 8.72
CA THR A 282 4.16 -7.99 7.38
C THR A 282 4.83 -6.67 7.04
N TRP A 283 4.96 -5.77 8.01
CA TRP A 283 5.39 -4.40 7.82
C TRP A 283 6.67 -4.08 8.56
N VAL A 284 7.61 -3.44 7.87
CA VAL A 284 8.85 -2.93 8.46
C VAL A 284 8.97 -1.41 8.20
N PRO A 285 9.56 -0.64 9.12
CA PRO A 285 9.76 0.79 8.93
C PRO A 285 10.67 1.10 7.74
N ASN A 286 10.31 2.14 6.98
CA ASN A 286 11.14 2.66 5.89
C ASN A 286 12.08 3.74 6.42
N TYR A 287 13.31 3.38 6.71
CA TYR A 287 14.34 4.27 7.25
C TYR A 287 15.06 5.12 6.20
N SER A 288 14.37 5.57 5.16
CA SER A 288 14.99 6.50 4.21
C SER A 288 15.23 7.88 4.83
N ILE A 289 16.27 8.58 4.37
CA ILE A 289 16.64 9.92 4.88
C ILE A 289 15.50 10.95 4.76
N GLY A 290 14.66 10.84 3.75
CA GLY A 290 13.48 11.70 3.56
C GLY A 290 12.35 11.47 4.57
N GLN A 291 12.45 10.41 5.38
CA GLN A 291 11.49 10.06 6.43
C GLN A 291 11.95 10.51 7.81
N CYS A 292 13.22 10.90 7.97
CA CYS A 292 13.77 11.33 9.23
C CYS A 292 13.28 12.75 9.60
N TRP A 293 13.36 13.07 10.90
CA TRP A 293 13.17 14.43 11.35
C TRP A 293 14.23 15.37 10.78
N ASN A 294 13.87 16.62 10.57
CA ASN A 294 14.83 17.66 10.26
C ASN A 294 14.45 19.00 10.94
N ILE A 295 15.44 19.81 11.17
CA ILE A 295 15.29 21.14 11.73
C ILE A 295 15.92 22.15 10.77
N SER A 296 15.17 23.19 10.44
CA SER A 296 15.64 24.31 9.63
C SER A 296 15.56 25.61 10.42
N VAL A 297 16.61 26.40 10.36
CA VAL A 297 16.66 27.76 10.92
C VAL A 297 16.70 28.74 9.76
N GLY A 298 15.78 29.70 9.77
CA GLY A 298 15.68 30.72 8.73
C GLY A 298 15.82 32.14 9.31
N ILE A 299 16.43 33.02 8.52
CA ILE A 299 16.51 34.46 8.79
C ILE A 299 15.97 35.17 7.56
N LYS A 300 14.98 36.03 7.76
CA LYS A 300 14.40 36.87 6.72
C LYS A 300 14.43 38.32 7.16
N TYR A 301 15.01 39.17 6.32
CA TYR A 301 14.97 40.63 6.53
C TYR A 301 13.99 41.26 5.54
N MET A 302 13.09 42.09 6.09
CA MET A 302 12.08 42.82 5.32
C MET A 302 12.29 44.33 5.61
N PHE A 303 12.44 45.10 4.58
CA PHE A 303 12.59 46.57 4.64
C PHE A 303 11.50 47.22 3.79
N ASN A 304 11.07 48.39 4.20
CA ASN A 304 10.04 49.21 3.55
C ASN A 304 10.62 50.48 3.02
#